data_c7255993bb902ef86bb542b2ceba3159
#
_entry.id   c7255993bb902ef86bb542b2ceba3159
#
_cell.length_a   1.000
_cell.length_b   1.000
_cell.length_c   1.000
_cell.angle_alpha   90.00
_cell.angle_beta   90.00
_cell.angle_gamma   90.00
#
_symmetry.space_group_name_H-M   'P 1'
#
loop_
_entity.id
_entity.type
_entity.pdbx_description
1 polymer ?
#
loop_
_entity_poly.entity_id
_entity_poly.type
_entity_poly.pdbx_seq_one_letter_code
_entity_poly.pdbx_strand_id
1 'polypeptide(L)'
;VKPTYRPGVTLCELHDVLPARITSVLEQALPALDKRLHGFAGPDAVMTAPETRSSSPVRIVRGESRQSEIAGLYPCGEGAGYAGGIMSAAVDGILTAEAILNA
;
A
#
# COMPACT_ATOMS: atom_id res chain seq x y z
N VAL A 1 14.83 20.89 6.74
CA VAL A 1 15.37 19.68 6.08
C VAL A 1 14.82 19.62 4.66
N LYS A 2 15.67 19.21 3.69
CA LYS A 2 15.24 19.09 2.30
C LYS A 2 14.68 17.68 2.05
N PRO A 3 13.41 17.53 1.63
CA PRO A 3 12.86 16.22 1.29
C PRO A 3 13.61 15.58 0.13
N THR A 4 13.75 14.25 0.18
CA THR A 4 14.41 13.45 -0.86
C THR A 4 13.43 12.70 -1.75
N TYR A 5 12.14 12.79 -1.45
CA TYR A 5 11.09 12.12 -2.22
C TYR A 5 11.07 12.62 -3.68
N ARG A 6 10.98 11.69 -4.61
CA ARG A 6 10.78 11.98 -6.04
C ARG A 6 9.39 11.50 -6.47
N PRO A 7 8.61 12.31 -7.16
CA PRO A 7 8.93 13.47 -8.02
C PRO A 7 9.05 14.82 -7.30
N GLY A 8 8.89 14.89 -5.99
CA GLY A 8 8.97 16.11 -5.19
C GLY A 8 7.77 16.22 -4.25
N VAL A 9 7.77 17.27 -3.43
CA VAL A 9 6.72 17.53 -2.45
C VAL A 9 6.33 19.01 -2.45
N THR A 10 5.10 19.28 -2.03
CA THR A 10 4.65 20.60 -1.63
C THR A 10 4.63 20.68 -0.11
N LEU A 11 5.30 21.66 0.46
CA LEU A 11 5.26 21.88 1.91
C LEU A 11 3.89 22.39 2.33
N CYS A 12 3.26 21.71 3.26
CA CYS A 12 1.94 22.06 3.79
C CYS A 12 1.78 21.52 5.22
N GLU A 13 0.78 21.98 5.90
CA GLU A 13 0.34 21.39 7.16
C GLU A 13 -0.43 20.09 6.86
N LEU A 14 -0.04 18.99 7.51
CA LEU A 14 -0.69 17.69 7.28
C LEU A 14 -2.15 17.66 7.73
N HIS A 15 -2.53 18.56 8.65
CA HIS A 15 -3.93 18.77 9.03
C HIS A 15 -4.84 19.23 7.89
N ASP A 16 -4.26 19.86 6.86
CA ASP A 16 -5.01 20.33 5.69
C ASP A 16 -5.23 19.22 4.64
N VAL A 17 -4.44 18.14 4.72
CA VAL A 17 -4.44 17.05 3.73
C VAL A 17 -4.99 15.74 4.29
N LEU A 18 -4.83 15.49 5.58
CA LEU A 18 -5.28 14.27 6.24
C LEU A 18 -6.52 14.54 7.12
N PRO A 19 -7.42 13.55 7.24
CA PRO A 19 -8.53 13.66 8.19
C PRO A 19 -8.04 13.94 9.62
N ALA A 20 -8.69 14.86 10.33
CA ALA A 20 -8.30 15.28 11.69
C ALA A 20 -8.11 14.10 12.68
N ARG A 21 -8.92 13.05 12.54
CA ARG A 21 -8.76 11.84 13.36
C ARG A 21 -7.41 11.16 13.14
N ILE A 22 -6.90 11.16 11.89
CA ILE A 22 -5.60 10.55 11.57
C ILE A 22 -4.47 11.41 12.14
N THR A 23 -4.50 12.70 11.93
CA THR A 23 -3.47 13.63 12.42
C THR A 23 -3.40 13.62 13.96
N SER A 24 -4.53 13.60 14.66
CA SER A 24 -4.56 13.50 16.12
C SER A 24 -3.93 12.20 16.65
N VAL A 25 -4.13 11.08 15.96
CA VAL A 25 -3.49 9.81 16.32
C VAL A 25 -1.99 9.88 16.06
N LEU A 26 -1.56 10.46 14.94
CA LEU A 26 -0.14 10.61 14.61
C LEU A 26 0.59 11.50 15.61
N GLU A 27 0.00 12.62 16.04
CA GLU A 27 0.55 13.50 17.05
C GLU A 27 0.82 12.81 18.40
N GLN A 28 -0.03 11.86 18.78
CA GLN A 28 0.15 11.06 19.98
C GLN A 28 1.13 9.90 19.78
N ALA A 29 1.13 9.29 18.60
CA ALA A 29 1.94 8.12 18.29
C ALA A 29 3.42 8.46 18.08
N LEU A 30 3.75 9.57 17.41
CA LEU A 30 5.12 9.95 17.10
C LEU A 30 6.02 10.07 18.33
N PRO A 31 5.64 10.78 19.42
CA PRO A 31 6.44 10.82 20.62
C PRO A 31 6.58 9.47 21.33
N ALA A 32 5.58 8.61 21.20
CA ALA A 32 5.63 7.26 21.76
C ALA A 32 6.60 6.37 20.98
N LEU A 33 6.62 6.51 19.64
CA LEU A 33 7.57 5.81 18.78
C LEU A 33 9.01 6.30 18.99
N ASP A 34 9.21 7.58 19.18
CA ASP A 34 10.53 8.16 19.42
C ASP A 34 11.21 7.60 20.67
N LYS A 35 10.43 7.24 21.70
CA LYS A 35 10.96 6.56 22.89
C LYS A 35 11.59 5.20 22.59
N ARG A 36 11.18 4.54 21.51
CA ARG A 36 11.70 3.24 21.09
C ARG A 36 12.71 3.36 19.95
N LEU A 37 12.55 4.36 19.11
CA LEU A 37 13.37 4.65 17.94
C LEU A 37 13.86 6.09 18.05
N HIS A 38 14.91 6.32 18.84
CA HIS A 38 15.45 7.66 19.10
C HIS A 38 15.73 8.43 17.81
N GLY A 39 15.18 9.63 17.72
CA GLY A 39 15.27 10.50 16.55
C GLY A 39 14.14 10.31 15.53
N PHE A 40 13.20 9.38 15.76
CA PHE A 40 12.08 9.14 14.85
C PHE A 40 11.16 10.36 14.72
N ALA A 41 10.96 11.11 15.81
CA ALA A 41 10.25 12.38 15.82
C ALA A 41 11.17 13.57 16.08
N GLY A 42 12.45 13.48 15.62
CA GLY A 42 13.43 14.53 15.77
C GLY A 42 13.10 15.78 14.94
N PRO A 43 13.78 16.92 15.22
CA PRO A 43 13.50 18.20 14.56
C PRO A 43 13.80 18.21 13.06
N ASP A 44 14.55 17.24 12.57
CA ASP A 44 14.88 17.03 11.16
C ASP A 44 14.09 15.87 10.52
N ALA A 45 13.16 15.26 11.26
CA ALA A 45 12.26 14.26 10.71
C ALA A 45 11.28 14.89 9.71
N VAL A 46 11.06 14.22 8.60
CA VAL A 46 10.14 14.67 7.54
C VAL A 46 9.02 13.66 7.38
N MET A 47 7.79 14.12 7.44
CA MET A 47 6.61 13.33 7.09
C MET A 47 6.22 13.59 5.65
N THR A 48 6.04 12.52 4.88
CA THR A 48 5.55 12.63 3.49
C THR A 48 4.19 11.93 3.41
N ALA A 49 3.19 12.65 2.93
CA ALA A 49 1.81 12.18 2.82
C ALA A 49 1.07 12.89 1.67
N PRO A 50 -0.10 12.38 1.26
CA PRO A 50 -0.70 11.11 1.67
C PRO A 50 -0.24 9.95 0.79
N GLU A 51 -0.13 8.75 1.35
CA GLU A 51 -0.17 7.52 0.57
C GLU A 51 -1.63 7.10 0.43
N THR A 52 -2.17 7.23 -0.78
CA THR A 52 -3.60 7.00 -1.05
C THR A 52 -3.85 5.67 -1.76
N ARG A 53 -2.78 4.92 -2.09
CA ARG A 53 -2.87 3.59 -2.65
C ARG A 53 -3.09 2.57 -1.55
N SER A 54 -4.07 1.70 -1.73
CA SER A 54 -4.36 0.58 -0.85
C SER A 54 -4.72 -0.66 -1.68
N SER A 55 -4.83 -1.82 -1.01
CA SER A 55 -5.33 -3.05 -1.63
C SER A 55 -6.72 -2.83 -2.21
N SER A 56 -7.03 -3.55 -3.31
CA SER A 56 -8.35 -3.47 -3.94
C SER A 56 -9.45 -3.83 -2.95
N PRO A 57 -10.50 -3.00 -2.79
CA PRO A 57 -11.65 -3.31 -1.95
C PRO A 57 -12.58 -4.35 -2.60
N VAL A 58 -12.36 -4.65 -3.87
CA VAL A 58 -13.12 -5.63 -4.67
C VAL A 58 -12.24 -6.80 -5.03
N ARG A 59 -12.84 -7.99 -5.09
CA ARG A 59 -12.21 -9.20 -5.60
C ARG A 59 -12.91 -9.65 -6.86
N ILE A 60 -12.17 -9.82 -7.94
CA ILE A 60 -12.67 -10.44 -9.16
C ILE A 60 -12.64 -11.94 -8.95
N VAL A 61 -13.81 -12.58 -8.86
CA VAL A 61 -13.93 -14.00 -8.51
C VAL A 61 -13.26 -14.87 -9.57
N ARG A 62 -12.51 -15.89 -9.12
CA ARG A 62 -11.88 -16.92 -9.94
C ARG A 62 -12.03 -18.28 -9.28
N GLY A 63 -12.10 -19.35 -10.08
CA GLY A 63 -12.14 -20.73 -9.61
C GLY A 63 -10.77 -21.28 -9.18
N GLU A 64 -10.71 -22.58 -8.90
CA GLU A 64 -9.48 -23.29 -8.53
C GLU A 64 -8.45 -23.25 -9.68
N SER A 65 -8.89 -23.25 -10.92
CA SER A 65 -8.05 -23.07 -12.12
C SER A 65 -7.50 -21.66 -12.28
N ARG A 66 -7.80 -20.74 -11.34
CA ARG A 66 -7.46 -19.31 -11.37
C ARG A 66 -8.12 -18.53 -12.51
N GLN A 67 -8.96 -19.16 -13.32
CA GLN A 67 -9.78 -18.51 -14.33
C GLN A 67 -11.08 -18.00 -13.71
N SER A 68 -11.55 -16.84 -14.17
CA SER A 68 -12.88 -16.33 -13.81
C SER A 68 -13.98 -17.08 -14.58
N GLU A 69 -15.25 -16.68 -14.37
CA GLU A 69 -16.37 -17.17 -15.19
C GLU A 69 -16.23 -16.81 -16.67
N ILE A 70 -15.42 -15.79 -16.98
CA ILE A 70 -15.11 -15.39 -18.36
C ILE A 70 -13.92 -16.21 -18.83
N ALA A 71 -14.11 -17.02 -19.87
CA ALA A 71 -13.05 -17.83 -20.46
C ALA A 71 -11.87 -16.97 -20.92
N GLY A 72 -10.65 -17.38 -20.56
CA GLY A 72 -9.40 -16.68 -20.87
C GLY A 72 -9.08 -15.49 -19.95
N LEU A 73 -9.92 -15.16 -18.97
CA LEU A 73 -9.65 -14.10 -18.00
C LEU A 73 -9.15 -14.70 -16.67
N TYR A 74 -7.92 -14.38 -16.31
CA TYR A 74 -7.23 -14.87 -15.11
C TYR A 74 -6.91 -13.72 -14.15
N PRO A 75 -7.83 -13.33 -13.25
CA PRO A 75 -7.60 -12.25 -12.31
C PRO A 75 -6.50 -12.63 -11.30
N CYS A 76 -5.48 -11.77 -11.14
CA CYS A 76 -4.40 -12.01 -10.20
C CYS A 76 -3.84 -10.73 -9.59
N GLY A 77 -3.11 -10.90 -8.51
CA GLY A 77 -2.38 -9.83 -7.84
C GLY A 77 -3.26 -8.85 -7.06
N GLU A 78 -2.71 -7.67 -6.83
CA GLU A 78 -3.31 -6.66 -5.97
C GLU A 78 -4.58 -6.06 -6.56
N GLY A 79 -4.56 -5.68 -7.83
CA GLY A 79 -5.71 -5.07 -8.50
C GLY A 79 -6.95 -5.96 -8.56
N ALA A 80 -6.75 -7.27 -8.60
CA ALA A 80 -7.83 -8.26 -8.61
C ALA A 80 -8.29 -8.69 -7.19
N GLY A 81 -7.67 -8.15 -6.14
CA GLY A 81 -8.04 -8.40 -4.74
C GLY A 81 -7.47 -9.68 -4.14
N TYR A 82 -6.38 -10.24 -4.71
CA TYR A 82 -5.75 -11.49 -4.24
C TYR A 82 -4.46 -11.29 -3.45
N ALA A 83 -3.90 -10.10 -3.45
CA ALA A 83 -2.66 -9.78 -2.75
C ALA A 83 -2.63 -8.32 -2.33
N GLY A 84 -1.97 -8.00 -1.24
CA GLY A 84 -1.81 -6.64 -0.73
C GLY A 84 -0.36 -6.18 -0.60
N GLY A 85 0.59 -6.96 -1.09
CA GLY A 85 2.02 -6.63 -1.03
C GLY A 85 2.77 -7.09 -2.26
N ILE A 86 3.98 -6.53 -2.46
CA ILE A 86 4.82 -6.79 -3.64
C ILE A 86 5.08 -8.28 -3.82
N MET A 87 5.56 -8.96 -2.76
CA MET A 87 5.91 -10.38 -2.83
C MET A 87 4.67 -11.26 -3.02
N SER A 88 3.59 -11.00 -2.29
CA SER A 88 2.36 -11.78 -2.43
C SER A 88 1.72 -11.62 -3.81
N ALA A 89 1.77 -10.42 -4.38
CA ALA A 89 1.28 -10.17 -5.75
C ALA A 89 2.14 -10.88 -6.80
N ALA A 90 3.46 -10.89 -6.63
CA ALA A 90 4.37 -11.61 -7.52
C ALA A 90 4.14 -13.12 -7.48
N VAL A 91 4.00 -13.70 -6.28
CA VAL A 91 3.71 -15.13 -6.10
C VAL A 91 2.37 -15.49 -6.72
N ASP A 92 1.33 -14.70 -6.49
CA ASP A 92 0.01 -14.95 -7.07
C ASP A 92 0.03 -14.88 -8.61
N GLY A 93 0.81 -13.97 -9.17
CA GLY A 93 1.04 -13.86 -10.62
C GLY A 93 1.74 -15.10 -11.19
N ILE A 94 2.81 -15.58 -10.53
CA ILE A 94 3.54 -16.79 -10.93
C ILE A 94 2.61 -18.00 -10.94
N LEU A 95 1.91 -18.24 -9.84
CA LEU A 95 0.97 -19.35 -9.72
C LEU A 95 -0.19 -19.26 -10.73
N THR A 96 -0.57 -18.06 -11.13
CA THR A 96 -1.58 -17.89 -12.19
C THR A 96 -1.01 -18.21 -13.56
N ALA A 97 0.23 -17.82 -13.86
CA ALA A 97 0.91 -18.18 -15.09
C ALA A 97 1.12 -19.69 -15.20
N GLU A 98 1.52 -20.36 -14.11
CA GLU A 98 1.62 -21.82 -14.06
C GLU A 98 0.28 -22.50 -14.34
N ALA A 99 -0.81 -22.00 -13.77
CA ALA A 99 -2.14 -22.52 -14.04
C ALA A 99 -2.55 -22.41 -15.52
N ILE A 100 -2.19 -21.30 -16.18
CA ILE A 100 -2.44 -21.10 -17.62
C ILE A 100 -1.63 -22.09 -18.47
N LEU A 101 -0.36 -22.31 -18.09
CA LEU A 101 0.53 -23.22 -18.83
C LEU A 101 0.14 -24.70 -18.69
N ASN A 102 -0.55 -25.05 -17.61
CA ASN A 102 -1.00 -26.41 -17.32
C ASN A 102 -2.49 -26.66 -17.67
N ALA A 103 -3.14 -25.65 -18.26
CA ALA A 103 -4.56 -25.73 -18.61
C ALA A 103 -4.82 -26.49 -19.92
#